data_199917958d810834594b4dc5f2c864cf
#
_entry.id   199917958d810834594b4dc5f2c864cf
#
_cell.length_a   1.000
_cell.length_b   1.000
_cell.length_c   1.000
_cell.angle_alpha   90.00
_cell.angle_beta   90.00
_cell.angle_gamma   90.00
#
_symmetry.space_group_name_H-M   'P 1'
#
loop_
_entity.id
_entity.type
_entity.pdbx_description
1 polymer ?
#
loop_
_entity_poly.entity_id
_entity_poly.type
_entity_poly.pdbx_seq_one_letter_code
_entity_poly.pdbx_strand_id
1 'polypeptide(L)'
;ETIETLGLAHDLGHPPFGHGGEAALNCMMHLHGGFESNAQSLRLLGRLESHTPGFGLNLSRRAMLGVLKYPAPYSRLNRITSQQLLDLSEKSSLKRKDWVPPKCYMDGEQDILDWLLEPLTQNDLQRFGRHTDPSVDRNGKTRHQSLDTSILDLADDIAYGVHDLEDAVALKLYTREQWQEIHQSLDPKWVSRMELTN
;
A
#
# COMPACT_ATOMS: atom_id res chain seq x y z
N GLU A 1 14.65 -10.72 -10.68
CA GLU A 1 14.52 -11.48 -9.41
C GLU A 1 13.99 -10.61 -8.27
N THR A 2 14.66 -9.50 -7.84
CA THR A 2 14.20 -8.71 -6.68
C THR A 2 12.78 -8.15 -6.87
N ILE A 3 12.49 -7.52 -8.01
CA ILE A 3 11.15 -6.96 -8.30
C ILE A 3 10.09 -8.06 -8.36
N GLU A 4 10.40 -9.20 -8.96
CA GLU A 4 9.53 -10.37 -8.99
C GLU A 4 9.21 -10.88 -7.57
N THR A 5 10.23 -10.97 -6.70
CA THR A 5 10.03 -11.33 -5.29
C THR A 5 9.11 -10.32 -4.59
N LEU A 6 9.28 -9.02 -4.85
CA LEU A 6 8.42 -7.97 -4.31
C LEU A 6 6.98 -8.11 -4.82
N GLY A 7 6.80 -8.41 -6.12
CA GLY A 7 5.49 -8.68 -6.71
C GLY A 7 4.76 -9.84 -6.02
N LEU A 8 5.47 -10.90 -5.65
CA LEU A 8 4.90 -12.05 -4.93
C LEU A 8 4.57 -11.74 -3.45
N ALA A 9 5.24 -10.77 -2.86
CA ALA A 9 5.19 -10.51 -1.42
C ALA A 9 4.34 -9.30 -1.01
N HIS A 10 4.03 -8.39 -1.94
CA HIS A 10 3.49 -7.06 -1.59
C HIS A 10 2.12 -7.11 -0.88
N ASP A 11 1.28 -8.09 -1.21
CA ASP A 11 -0.09 -8.19 -0.72
C ASP A 11 -0.30 -9.22 0.41
N LEU A 12 0.77 -9.84 0.93
CA LEU A 12 0.67 -10.85 1.99
C LEU A 12 -0.03 -10.36 3.25
N GLY A 13 0.02 -9.08 3.53
CA GLY A 13 -0.62 -8.45 4.69
C GLY A 13 -2.09 -8.08 4.48
N HIS A 14 -2.65 -8.26 3.29
CA HIS A 14 -4.05 -7.92 3.04
C HIS A 14 -5.00 -8.91 3.75
N PRO A 15 -5.99 -8.39 4.49
CA PRO A 15 -6.96 -9.23 5.17
C PRO A 15 -8.04 -9.74 4.20
N PRO A 16 -8.80 -10.77 4.60
CA PRO A 16 -10.04 -11.15 3.91
C PRO A 16 -10.95 -9.94 3.70
N PHE A 17 -11.67 -9.93 2.58
CA PHE A 17 -12.58 -8.85 2.14
C PHE A 17 -11.87 -7.53 1.75
N GLY A 18 -10.57 -7.58 1.42
CA GLY A 18 -9.81 -6.47 0.88
C GLY A 18 -9.85 -5.22 1.77
N HIS A 19 -10.01 -4.03 1.17
CA HIS A 19 -10.08 -2.77 1.90
C HIS A 19 -11.29 -2.62 2.84
N GLY A 20 -12.34 -3.43 2.66
CA GLY A 20 -13.44 -3.51 3.62
C GLY A 20 -13.00 -4.17 4.91
N GLY A 21 -12.32 -5.32 4.80
CA GLY A 21 -11.72 -6.03 5.91
C GLY A 21 -10.61 -5.21 6.60
N GLU A 22 -9.78 -4.50 5.82
CA GLU A 22 -8.75 -3.59 6.35
C GLU A 22 -9.35 -2.52 7.25
N ALA A 23 -10.42 -1.84 6.80
CA ALA A 23 -11.10 -0.82 7.60
C ALA A 23 -11.75 -1.41 8.87
N ALA A 24 -12.33 -2.62 8.77
CA ALA A 24 -12.92 -3.32 9.90
C ALA A 24 -11.85 -3.71 10.93
N LEU A 25 -10.73 -4.28 10.49
CA LEU A 25 -9.60 -4.60 11.37
C LEU A 25 -9.00 -3.35 12.01
N ASN A 26 -8.82 -2.27 11.25
CA ASN A 26 -8.36 -1.00 11.82
C ASN A 26 -9.31 -0.47 12.89
N CYS A 27 -10.63 -0.59 12.67
CA CYS A 27 -11.63 -0.26 13.67
C CYS A 27 -11.48 -1.11 14.95
N MET A 28 -11.35 -2.42 14.81
CA MET A 28 -11.23 -3.32 15.95
C MET A 28 -9.90 -3.17 16.71
N MET A 29 -8.84 -2.81 15.99
CA MET A 29 -7.49 -2.65 16.53
C MET A 29 -7.18 -1.22 16.99
N HIS A 30 -8.12 -0.28 16.91
CA HIS A 30 -7.84 1.15 17.14
C HIS A 30 -7.23 1.47 18.51
N LEU A 31 -7.58 0.73 19.56
CA LEU A 31 -6.98 0.85 20.90
C LEU A 31 -5.64 0.11 21.03
N HIS A 32 -5.25 -0.65 20.02
CA HIS A 32 -4.05 -1.50 20.02
C HIS A 32 -3.07 -1.11 18.89
N GLY A 33 -3.09 0.14 18.46
CA GLY A 33 -2.18 0.68 17.45
C GLY A 33 -2.73 0.69 16.01
N GLY A 34 -3.96 0.18 15.79
CA GLY A 34 -4.58 0.16 14.46
C GLY A 34 -4.15 -1.03 13.60
N PHE A 35 -4.50 -0.97 12.31
CA PHE A 35 -4.14 -1.97 11.30
C PHE A 35 -4.03 -1.30 9.93
N GLU A 36 -3.00 -1.67 9.16
CA GLU A 36 -2.81 -1.29 7.75
C GLU A 36 -2.15 -2.45 6.98
N SER A 37 -2.65 -2.76 5.80
CA SER A 37 -2.30 -3.97 5.06
C SER A 37 -0.83 -4.03 4.63
N ASN A 38 -0.27 -2.94 4.10
CA ASN A 38 1.15 -2.91 3.69
C ASN A 38 2.09 -2.93 4.89
N ALA A 39 1.71 -2.29 5.99
CA ALA A 39 2.41 -2.39 7.25
C ALA A 39 2.41 -3.83 7.79
N GLN A 40 1.30 -4.55 7.62
CA GLN A 40 1.21 -5.96 7.97
C GLN A 40 2.09 -6.84 7.09
N SER A 41 2.22 -6.54 5.78
CA SER A 41 3.19 -7.23 4.90
C SER A 41 4.61 -7.06 5.43
N LEU A 42 5.02 -5.85 5.79
CA LEU A 42 6.34 -5.58 6.39
C LEU A 42 6.56 -6.40 7.67
N ARG A 43 5.55 -6.43 8.56
CA ARG A 43 5.59 -7.18 9.82
C ARG A 43 5.67 -8.68 9.59
N LEU A 44 4.87 -9.24 8.68
CA LEU A 44 4.93 -10.66 8.32
C LEU A 44 6.33 -11.05 7.86
N LEU A 45 6.86 -10.35 6.88
CA LEU A 45 8.13 -10.65 6.25
C LEU A 45 9.34 -10.41 7.15
N GLY A 46 9.29 -9.36 7.99
CA GLY A 46 10.41 -8.98 8.85
C GLY A 46 10.41 -9.63 10.24
N ARG A 47 9.26 -10.19 10.68
CA ARG A 47 9.12 -10.62 12.08
C ARG A 47 8.34 -11.91 12.29
N LEU A 48 7.16 -12.06 11.66
CA LEU A 48 6.24 -13.13 12.02
C LEU A 48 6.47 -14.44 11.28
N GLU A 49 7.01 -14.39 10.07
CA GLU A 49 7.38 -15.60 9.35
C GLU A 49 8.43 -16.41 10.11
N SER A 50 8.26 -17.72 10.14
CA SER A 50 9.05 -18.61 10.99
C SER A 50 10.35 -19.11 10.37
N HIS A 51 10.74 -18.60 9.18
CA HIS A 51 11.93 -19.05 8.48
C HIS A 51 13.22 -18.84 9.27
N THR A 52 13.39 -17.67 9.87
CA THR A 52 14.54 -17.38 10.75
C THR A 52 14.03 -16.78 12.06
N PRO A 53 14.25 -17.44 13.21
CA PRO A 53 13.76 -16.96 14.50
C PRO A 53 14.17 -15.51 14.78
N GLY A 54 13.17 -14.64 14.99
CA GLY A 54 13.35 -13.22 15.27
C GLY A 54 13.60 -12.33 14.06
N PHE A 55 13.77 -12.89 12.85
CA PHE A 55 14.06 -12.15 11.62
C PHE A 55 13.09 -12.44 10.46
N GLY A 56 11.99 -13.11 10.71
CA GLY A 56 10.99 -13.45 9.70
C GLY A 56 11.58 -14.27 8.56
N LEU A 57 11.35 -13.86 7.31
CA LEU A 57 11.95 -14.48 6.13
C LEU A 57 13.45 -14.17 5.95
N ASN A 58 14.02 -13.31 6.78
CA ASN A 58 15.42 -12.87 6.68
C ASN A 58 15.80 -12.35 5.28
N LEU A 59 14.94 -11.52 4.74
CA LEU A 59 15.14 -10.91 3.42
C LEU A 59 16.30 -9.92 3.45
N SER A 60 16.91 -9.70 2.27
CA SER A 60 17.93 -8.65 2.15
C SER A 60 17.34 -7.27 2.45
N ARG A 61 18.18 -6.34 2.93
CA ARG A 61 17.79 -4.95 3.21
C ARG A 61 17.13 -4.29 2.00
N ARG A 62 17.62 -4.54 0.78
CA ARG A 62 17.03 -4.02 -0.45
C ARG A 62 15.60 -4.56 -0.68
N ALA A 63 15.39 -5.87 -0.49
CA ALA A 63 14.06 -6.46 -0.63
C ALA A 63 13.09 -5.88 0.40
N MET A 64 13.50 -5.82 1.67
CA MET A 64 12.68 -5.22 2.73
C MET A 64 12.38 -3.73 2.48
N LEU A 65 13.34 -2.97 1.95
CA LEU A 65 13.12 -1.57 1.55
C LEU A 65 12.11 -1.45 0.40
N GLY A 66 12.09 -2.44 -0.50
CA GLY A 66 11.09 -2.52 -1.57
C GLY A 66 9.68 -2.86 -1.07
N VAL A 67 9.56 -3.62 0.04
CA VAL A 67 8.28 -3.88 0.71
C VAL A 67 7.77 -2.65 1.47
N LEU A 68 8.67 -1.80 1.95
CA LEU A 68 8.32 -0.57 2.67
C LEU A 68 7.72 0.48 1.73
N LYS A 69 6.43 0.33 1.39
CA LYS A 69 5.72 1.27 0.50
C LYS A 69 5.60 2.68 1.11
N TYR A 70 5.41 2.79 2.43
CA TYR A 70 5.04 4.03 3.12
C TYR A 70 5.94 4.28 4.33
N PRO A 71 7.04 5.05 4.18
CA PRO A 71 8.06 5.23 5.23
C PRO A 71 7.69 6.28 6.28
N ALA A 72 6.47 6.24 6.79
CA ALA A 72 6.04 7.05 7.93
C ALA A 72 5.14 6.24 8.88
N PRO A 73 5.24 6.45 10.21
CA PRO A 73 4.52 5.64 11.19
C PRO A 73 3.03 5.96 11.24
N TYR A 74 2.23 4.98 11.63
CA TYR A 74 0.78 5.10 11.78
C TYR A 74 0.38 6.32 12.61
N SER A 75 1.01 6.50 13.78
CA SER A 75 0.70 7.59 14.71
C SER A 75 0.86 8.99 14.11
N ARG A 76 1.78 9.15 13.15
CA ARG A 76 2.03 10.44 12.48
C ARG A 76 1.04 10.75 11.37
N LEU A 77 0.49 9.72 10.75
CA LEU A 77 -0.36 9.87 9.56
C LEU A 77 -1.84 9.74 9.88
N ASN A 78 -2.19 9.11 11.01
CA ASN A 78 -3.57 8.90 11.39
C ASN A 78 -4.26 10.23 11.76
N ARG A 79 -5.40 10.51 11.11
CA ARG A 79 -6.21 11.70 11.35
C ARG A 79 -7.05 11.64 12.64
N ILE A 80 -7.26 10.43 13.15
CA ILE A 80 -8.18 10.20 14.26
C ILE A 80 -7.42 10.37 15.57
N THR A 81 -7.82 11.35 16.38
CA THR A 81 -7.31 11.53 17.73
C THR A 81 -7.94 10.52 18.70
N SER A 82 -7.30 10.32 19.87
CA SER A 82 -7.84 9.44 20.92
C SER A 82 -9.26 9.84 21.35
N GLN A 83 -9.58 11.13 21.39
CA GLN A 83 -10.93 11.60 21.73
C GLN A 83 -11.95 11.27 20.64
N GLN A 84 -11.57 11.51 19.37
CA GLN A 84 -12.43 11.14 18.23
C GLN A 84 -12.66 9.61 18.15
N LEU A 85 -11.69 8.80 18.58
CA LEU A 85 -11.85 7.36 18.67
C LEU A 85 -12.94 6.96 19.66
N LEU A 86 -12.98 7.59 20.83
CA LEU A 86 -14.03 7.35 21.82
C LEU A 86 -15.41 7.72 21.24
N ASP A 87 -15.52 8.91 20.65
CA ASP A 87 -16.76 9.38 20.03
C ASP A 87 -17.24 8.47 18.89
N LEU A 88 -16.32 7.89 18.11
CA LEU A 88 -16.65 6.94 17.04
C LEU A 88 -17.08 5.57 17.58
N SER A 89 -16.45 5.08 18.65
CA SER A 89 -16.78 3.79 19.25
C SER A 89 -18.18 3.76 19.88
N GLU A 90 -18.69 4.91 20.32
CA GLU A 90 -20.03 5.05 20.89
C GLU A 90 -21.15 5.17 19.82
N LYS A 91 -20.79 5.38 18.54
CA LYS A 91 -21.78 5.49 17.47
C LYS A 91 -22.40 4.15 17.12
N SER A 92 -23.72 4.11 17.06
CA SER A 92 -24.50 2.92 16.65
C SER A 92 -24.30 2.50 15.18
N SER A 93 -23.68 3.35 14.36
CA SER A 93 -23.43 3.09 12.94
C SER A 93 -21.97 3.38 12.60
N LEU A 94 -21.20 2.33 12.32
CA LEU A 94 -19.84 2.39 11.84
C LEU A 94 -19.83 2.60 10.32
N LYS A 95 -19.24 3.71 9.86
CA LYS A 95 -19.08 3.96 8.43
C LYS A 95 -17.66 3.61 8.03
N ARG A 96 -17.47 2.76 7.00
CA ARG A 96 -16.16 2.35 6.48
C ARG A 96 -15.19 3.53 6.31
N LYS A 97 -15.66 4.66 5.73
CA LYS A 97 -14.83 5.84 5.48
C LYS A 97 -14.18 6.43 6.73
N ASP A 98 -14.79 6.23 7.91
CA ASP A 98 -14.28 6.76 9.17
C ASP A 98 -13.10 5.93 9.70
N TRP A 99 -12.97 4.70 9.24
CA TRP A 99 -11.99 3.72 9.72
C TRP A 99 -10.93 3.31 8.69
N VAL A 100 -10.89 3.97 7.53
CA VAL A 100 -9.81 3.75 6.54
C VAL A 100 -8.48 4.16 7.17
N PRO A 101 -7.50 3.23 7.32
CA PRO A 101 -6.22 3.56 7.91
C PRO A 101 -5.39 4.49 7.03
N PRO A 102 -4.42 5.22 7.59
CA PRO A 102 -3.39 5.86 6.79
C PRO A 102 -2.51 4.80 6.14
N LYS A 103 -1.98 5.07 4.99
CA LYS A 103 -0.95 4.24 4.36
C LYS A 103 0.41 4.53 5.02
N CYS A 104 0.92 3.54 5.80
CA CYS A 104 1.98 3.74 6.78
C CYS A 104 2.79 2.45 7.04
N TYR A 105 3.71 2.49 7.97
CA TYR A 105 4.14 1.31 8.74
C TYR A 105 3.60 1.41 10.18
N MET A 106 3.50 0.27 10.89
CA MET A 106 3.02 0.27 12.28
C MET A 106 4.15 0.71 13.22
N ASP A 107 3.83 1.56 14.20
CA ASP A 107 4.82 2.13 15.15
C ASP A 107 5.66 1.05 15.88
N GLY A 108 5.10 -0.14 16.06
CA GLY A 108 5.80 -1.29 16.66
C GLY A 108 6.93 -1.89 15.81
N GLU A 109 7.08 -1.46 14.54
CA GLU A 109 8.12 -1.95 13.63
C GLU A 109 9.26 -0.95 13.42
N GLN A 110 9.40 0.01 14.35
CA GLN A 110 10.42 1.06 14.25
C GLN A 110 11.85 0.50 14.17
N ASP A 111 12.14 -0.58 14.87
CA ASP A 111 13.44 -1.25 14.84
C ASP A 111 13.80 -1.83 13.46
N ILE A 112 12.80 -2.34 12.72
CA ILE A 112 12.98 -2.76 11.32
C ILE A 112 13.31 -1.55 10.46
N LEU A 113 12.61 -0.43 10.66
CA LEU A 113 12.88 0.82 9.94
C LEU A 113 14.27 1.36 10.24
N ASP A 114 14.69 1.39 11.49
CA ASP A 114 16.01 1.84 11.92
C ASP A 114 17.10 1.04 11.20
N TRP A 115 16.96 -0.27 11.15
CA TRP A 115 17.87 -1.15 10.42
C TRP A 115 17.82 -0.88 8.90
N LEU A 116 16.64 -0.75 8.30
CA LEU A 116 16.50 -0.51 6.86
C LEU A 116 17.16 0.79 6.41
N LEU A 117 16.99 1.84 7.21
CA LEU A 117 17.39 3.20 6.87
C LEU A 117 18.81 3.56 7.34
N GLU A 118 19.46 2.70 8.14
CA GLU A 118 20.82 2.89 8.67
C GLU A 118 21.85 3.35 7.64
N PRO A 119 21.89 2.81 6.38
CA PRO A 119 22.88 3.24 5.38
C PRO A 119 22.60 4.59 4.74
N LEU A 120 21.42 5.18 4.95
CA LEU A 120 21.04 6.43 4.31
C LEU A 120 21.74 7.62 4.96
N THR A 121 22.10 8.62 4.13
CA THR A 121 22.58 9.90 4.65
C THR A 121 21.48 10.66 5.38
N GLN A 122 21.85 11.62 6.25
CA GLN A 122 20.87 12.46 6.94
C GLN A 122 19.94 13.21 5.98
N ASN A 123 20.45 13.65 4.85
CA ASN A 123 19.66 14.29 3.80
C ASN A 123 18.65 13.32 3.17
N ASP A 124 19.07 12.09 2.89
CA ASP A 124 18.18 11.08 2.33
C ASP A 124 17.11 10.65 3.34
N LEU A 125 17.46 10.48 4.62
CA LEU A 125 16.51 10.21 5.69
C LEU A 125 15.43 11.31 5.79
N GLN A 126 15.84 12.58 5.81
CA GLN A 126 14.91 13.70 5.84
C GLN A 126 14.02 13.75 4.60
N ARG A 127 14.57 13.43 3.43
CA ARG A 127 13.79 13.40 2.18
C ARG A 127 12.84 12.22 2.15
N PHE A 128 13.31 11.02 2.47
CA PHE A 128 12.53 9.78 2.42
C PHE A 128 11.36 9.80 3.42
N GLY A 129 11.57 10.30 4.63
CA GLY A 129 10.54 10.42 5.66
C GLY A 129 9.54 11.58 5.46
N ARG A 130 9.64 12.36 4.38
CA ARG A 130 8.68 13.46 4.14
C ARG A 130 7.27 12.94 3.94
N HIS A 131 6.35 13.56 4.64
CA HIS A 131 4.91 13.27 4.54
C HIS A 131 4.10 14.56 4.66
N THR A 132 2.81 14.49 4.37
CA THR A 132 1.85 15.54 4.70
C THR A 132 1.28 15.24 6.08
N ASP A 133 1.01 16.29 6.86
CA ASP A 133 0.29 16.13 8.12
C ASP A 133 -1.17 15.73 7.88
N PRO A 134 -1.77 14.96 8.81
CA PRO A 134 -3.20 14.67 8.76
C PRO A 134 -4.02 15.93 8.96
N SER A 135 -5.24 15.95 8.42
CA SER A 135 -6.25 16.99 8.63
C SER A 135 -7.54 16.35 9.16
N VAL A 136 -8.54 17.17 9.48
CA VAL A 136 -9.83 16.69 10.03
C VAL A 136 -10.47 15.61 9.12
N ASP A 137 -10.35 15.76 7.81
CA ASP A 137 -11.01 14.88 6.83
C ASP A 137 -10.08 13.86 6.15
N ARG A 138 -8.77 13.97 6.34
CA ARG A 138 -7.79 13.17 5.61
C ARG A 138 -6.62 12.73 6.48
N ASN A 139 -6.23 11.48 6.32
CA ASN A 139 -4.96 10.98 6.82
C ASN A 139 -3.77 11.67 6.12
N GLY A 140 -2.64 11.76 6.82
CA GLY A 140 -1.38 12.15 6.21
C GLY A 140 -0.94 11.15 5.13
N LYS A 141 -0.01 11.58 4.26
CA LYS A 141 0.53 10.76 3.16
C LYS A 141 2.04 10.91 3.07
N THR A 142 2.74 9.82 2.89
CA THR A 142 4.17 9.81 2.51
C THR A 142 4.35 10.41 1.12
N ARG A 143 5.54 11.00 0.88
CA ARG A 143 5.86 11.67 -0.40
C ARG A 143 6.86 10.91 -1.25
N HIS A 144 7.56 9.97 -0.66
CA HIS A 144 8.64 9.25 -1.30
C HIS A 144 8.54 7.76 -1.00
N GLN A 145 9.06 6.97 -1.92
CA GLN A 145 9.19 5.52 -1.82
C GLN A 145 10.51 5.10 -2.47
N SER A 146 10.94 3.86 -2.29
CA SER A 146 12.12 3.34 -2.96
C SER A 146 11.89 3.19 -4.47
N LEU A 147 12.98 3.15 -5.25
CA LEU A 147 12.89 2.88 -6.68
C LEU A 147 12.20 1.53 -6.95
N ASP A 148 12.58 0.49 -6.21
CA ASP A 148 12.02 -0.85 -6.38
C ASP A 148 10.50 -0.84 -6.09
N THR A 149 10.06 -0.11 -5.06
CA THR A 149 8.64 0.09 -4.75
C THR A 149 7.91 0.83 -5.89
N SER A 150 8.53 1.86 -6.47
CA SER A 150 7.89 2.61 -7.56
C SER A 150 7.69 1.77 -8.83
N ILE A 151 8.61 0.85 -9.10
CA ILE A 151 8.46 -0.11 -10.20
C ILE A 151 7.36 -1.11 -9.89
N LEU A 152 7.30 -1.60 -8.65
CA LEU A 152 6.25 -2.50 -8.19
C LEU A 152 4.87 -1.87 -8.31
N ASP A 153 4.71 -0.64 -7.81
CA ASP A 153 3.42 0.08 -7.88
C ASP A 153 2.96 0.28 -9.32
N LEU A 154 3.88 0.63 -10.24
CA LEU A 154 3.53 0.75 -11.65
C LEU A 154 3.11 -0.58 -12.27
N ALA A 155 3.79 -1.68 -11.92
CA ALA A 155 3.44 -3.01 -12.41
C ALA A 155 2.07 -3.46 -11.85
N ASP A 156 1.79 -3.17 -10.60
CA ASP A 156 0.53 -3.45 -9.92
C ASP A 156 -0.64 -2.67 -10.58
N ASP A 157 -0.47 -1.37 -10.82
CA ASP A 157 -1.44 -0.53 -11.53
C ASP A 157 -1.76 -1.06 -12.95
N ILE A 158 -0.74 -1.51 -13.68
CA ILE A 158 -0.91 -2.12 -15.01
C ILE A 158 -1.70 -3.43 -14.90
N ALA A 159 -1.34 -4.31 -13.96
CA ALA A 159 -2.02 -5.57 -13.74
C ALA A 159 -3.49 -5.36 -13.38
N TYR A 160 -3.80 -4.45 -12.46
CA TYR A 160 -5.17 -4.06 -12.13
C TYR A 160 -5.95 -3.57 -13.35
N GLY A 161 -5.38 -2.66 -14.13
CA GLY A 161 -6.04 -2.14 -15.33
C GLY A 161 -6.36 -3.24 -16.35
N VAL A 162 -5.47 -4.23 -16.52
CA VAL A 162 -5.71 -5.38 -17.42
C VAL A 162 -6.80 -6.27 -16.86
N HIS A 163 -6.75 -6.65 -15.59
CA HIS A 163 -7.74 -7.53 -14.96
C HIS A 163 -9.12 -6.89 -14.88
N ASP A 164 -9.21 -5.59 -14.56
CA ASP A 164 -10.48 -4.85 -14.58
C ASP A 164 -11.11 -4.85 -15.97
N LEU A 165 -10.30 -4.74 -17.04
CA LEU A 165 -10.77 -4.82 -18.41
C LEU A 165 -11.25 -6.24 -18.76
N GLU A 166 -10.49 -7.27 -18.36
CA GLU A 166 -10.87 -8.68 -18.57
C GLU A 166 -12.20 -8.99 -17.88
N ASP A 167 -12.38 -8.55 -16.63
CA ASP A 167 -13.63 -8.69 -15.89
C ASP A 167 -14.79 -7.93 -16.57
N ALA A 168 -14.56 -6.71 -17.02
CA ALA A 168 -15.57 -5.92 -17.72
C ALA A 168 -16.03 -6.60 -19.02
N VAL A 169 -15.11 -7.24 -19.76
CA VAL A 169 -15.42 -8.02 -20.95
C VAL A 169 -16.18 -9.30 -20.59
N ALA A 170 -15.71 -10.05 -19.57
CA ALA A 170 -16.34 -11.29 -19.13
C ALA A 170 -17.78 -11.06 -18.62
N LEU A 171 -17.99 -9.97 -17.90
CA LEU A 171 -19.31 -9.55 -17.39
C LEU A 171 -20.18 -8.86 -18.44
N LYS A 172 -19.69 -8.71 -19.68
CA LYS A 172 -20.37 -8.03 -20.80
C LYS A 172 -20.75 -6.57 -20.47
N LEU A 173 -19.96 -5.91 -19.65
CA LEU A 173 -20.09 -4.48 -19.35
C LEU A 173 -19.55 -3.61 -20.49
N TYR A 174 -18.67 -4.20 -21.33
CA TYR A 174 -18.08 -3.57 -22.52
C TYR A 174 -18.42 -4.36 -23.77
N THR A 175 -18.82 -3.65 -24.84
CA THR A 175 -19.00 -4.25 -26.17
C THR A 175 -17.77 -4.03 -27.04
N ARG A 176 -17.65 -4.80 -28.11
CA ARG A 176 -16.57 -4.65 -29.09
C ARG A 176 -16.58 -3.28 -29.77
N GLU A 177 -17.78 -2.74 -30.01
CA GLU A 177 -17.99 -1.42 -30.61
C GLU A 177 -17.47 -0.31 -29.69
N GLN A 178 -17.79 -0.37 -28.39
CA GLN A 178 -17.30 0.59 -27.39
C GLN A 178 -15.76 0.51 -27.25
N TRP A 179 -15.18 -0.68 -27.33
CA TRP A 179 -13.74 -0.85 -27.36
C TRP A 179 -13.10 -0.17 -28.57
N GLN A 180 -13.70 -0.33 -29.77
CA GLN A 180 -13.23 0.32 -30.98
C GLN A 180 -13.29 1.86 -30.89
N GLU A 181 -14.34 2.41 -30.29
CA GLU A 181 -14.47 3.85 -30.04
C GLU A 181 -13.36 4.37 -29.11
N ILE A 182 -13.07 3.65 -28.04
CA ILE A 182 -11.96 4.00 -27.13
C ILE A 182 -10.62 3.95 -27.86
N HIS A 183 -10.36 2.87 -28.59
CA HIS A 183 -9.13 2.73 -29.36
C HIS A 183 -8.91 3.87 -30.36
N GLN A 184 -9.97 4.31 -31.03
CA GLN A 184 -9.94 5.45 -31.95
C GLN A 184 -9.71 6.79 -31.23
N SER A 185 -10.07 6.89 -29.97
CA SER A 185 -9.87 8.10 -29.14
C SER A 185 -8.48 8.19 -28.50
N LEU A 186 -7.69 7.12 -28.56
CA LEU A 186 -6.34 7.11 -28.01
C LEU A 186 -5.40 8.03 -28.82
N ASP A 187 -4.45 8.68 -28.13
CA ASP A 187 -3.41 9.46 -28.78
C ASP A 187 -2.64 8.56 -29.79
N PRO A 188 -2.52 8.98 -31.05
CA PRO A 188 -1.81 8.22 -32.10
C PRO A 188 -0.39 7.78 -31.71
N LYS A 189 0.27 8.53 -30.81
CA LYS A 189 1.59 8.14 -30.25
C LYS A 189 1.55 6.85 -29.46
N TRP A 190 0.46 6.55 -28.79
CA TRP A 190 0.28 5.30 -28.04
C TRP A 190 -0.06 4.15 -29.00
N VAL A 191 -0.95 4.38 -29.96
CA VAL A 191 -1.36 3.39 -30.95
C VAL A 191 -0.17 2.92 -31.78
N SER A 192 0.66 3.84 -32.28
CA SER A 192 1.86 3.49 -33.06
C SER A 192 2.89 2.70 -32.29
N ARG A 193 3.00 2.87 -30.96
CA ARG A 193 3.87 2.08 -30.10
C ARG A 193 3.35 0.65 -29.89
N MET A 194 2.04 0.48 -29.80
CA MET A 194 1.43 -0.86 -29.68
C MET A 194 1.55 -1.68 -30.97
N GLU A 195 1.50 -1.04 -32.13
CA GLU A 195 1.65 -1.71 -33.45
C GLU A 195 3.09 -2.15 -33.74
N LEU A 196 4.10 -1.53 -33.13
CA LEU A 196 5.52 -1.89 -33.30
C LEU A 196 5.93 -3.13 -32.47
N THR A 197 5.06 -3.67 -31.62
CA THR A 197 5.32 -4.83 -30.74
C THR A 197 4.64 -6.12 -31.20
N ASN A 198 3.96 -6.12 -32.35
CA ASN A 198 3.43 -7.30 -33.02
C ASN A 198 4.37 -7.73 -34.19
#